data_eef4e9bfaad63321610a902b261b6482
#
_entry.id   eef4e9bfaad63321610a902b261b6482
#
_cell.length_a   1.000
_cell.length_b   1.000
_cell.length_c   1.000
_cell.angle_alpha   90.00
_cell.angle_beta   90.00
_cell.angle_gamma   90.00
#
_symmetry.space_group_name_H-M   'P 1'
#
loop_
_entity.id
_entity.type
_entity.pdbx_description
1 polymer ?
#
loop_
_entity_poly.entity_id
_entity_poly.type
_entity_poly.pdbx_seq_one_letter_code
_entity_poly.pdbx_strand_id
1 'polypeptide(L)'
;NVDIWHCDAKGNYSEYDGQLDGNFTSEHFLRGRQKTNAEGKASFISIYPGWYPGRAPHIHIEILDGNGNSLLVSQVAFPENISNTVYATSDYKGDFDTSNERDGAFRDSLNRNIADSVTGNTTDGYVLNKVIKVAG
;
A
#
# COMPACT_ATOMS: atom_id res chain seq x y z
N ASN A 1 -13.63 9.79 -4.97
CA ASN A 1 -12.97 8.54 -5.39
C ASN A 1 -11.66 8.34 -4.62
N VAL A 2 -11.39 7.10 -4.29
CA VAL A 2 -10.14 6.68 -3.67
C VAL A 2 -9.46 5.69 -4.61
N ASP A 3 -8.24 6.01 -4.99
CA ASP A 3 -7.39 5.11 -5.77
C ASP A 3 -6.30 4.54 -4.88
N ILE A 4 -6.07 3.24 -4.98
CA ILE A 4 -4.90 2.61 -4.36
C ILE A 4 -4.10 1.84 -5.40
N TRP A 5 -2.80 1.74 -5.18
CA TRP A 5 -1.92 0.85 -5.94
C TRP A 5 -0.73 0.43 -5.08
N HIS A 6 -0.29 -0.79 -5.30
CA HIS A 6 0.87 -1.31 -4.59
C HIS A 6 1.55 -2.43 -5.40
N CYS A 7 2.74 -2.82 -4.97
CA CYS A 7 3.47 -3.90 -5.62
C CYS A 7 2.88 -5.28 -5.29
N ASP A 8 3.24 -6.26 -6.09
CA ASP A 8 2.90 -7.66 -5.85
C ASP A 8 3.80 -8.26 -4.74
N ALA A 9 3.64 -9.55 -4.47
CA ALA A 9 4.41 -10.24 -3.44
C ALA A 9 5.92 -10.25 -3.69
N LYS A 10 6.35 -10.03 -4.93
CA LYS A 10 7.76 -9.96 -5.33
C LYS A 10 8.29 -8.55 -5.45
N GLY A 11 7.48 -7.54 -5.19
CA GLY A 11 7.88 -6.13 -5.25
C GLY A 11 7.70 -5.48 -6.61
N ASN A 12 6.92 -6.07 -7.51
CA ASN A 12 6.69 -5.52 -8.85
C ASN A 12 5.40 -4.71 -8.90
N TYR A 13 5.44 -3.60 -9.63
CA TYR A 13 4.27 -2.79 -9.94
C TYR A 13 3.79 -3.07 -11.36
N SER A 14 2.48 -3.13 -11.52
CA SER A 14 1.87 -3.04 -12.84
C SER A 14 2.14 -1.67 -13.46
N GLU A 15 2.06 -1.57 -14.78
CA GLU A 15 2.19 -0.35 -15.58
C GLU A 15 3.60 0.27 -15.61
N TYR A 16 4.61 -0.39 -15.00
CA TYR A 16 5.99 0.08 -14.99
C TYR A 16 6.95 -0.89 -15.68
N ASP A 17 8.05 -0.34 -16.22
CA ASP A 17 9.19 -1.06 -16.74
C ASP A 17 10.42 -0.88 -15.84
N GLY A 18 11.51 -1.57 -16.14
CA GLY A 18 12.78 -1.42 -15.42
C GLY A 18 12.82 -2.04 -14.05
N GLN A 19 11.89 -2.94 -13.74
CA GLN A 19 11.84 -3.66 -12.47
C GLN A 19 12.70 -4.93 -12.53
N LEU A 20 13.04 -5.48 -11.34
CA LEU A 20 13.87 -6.67 -11.24
C LEU A 20 13.37 -7.85 -12.06
N ASP A 21 12.06 -8.06 -12.11
CA ASP A 21 11.43 -9.17 -12.81
C ASP A 21 10.96 -8.81 -14.23
N GLY A 22 11.21 -7.60 -14.71
CA GLY A 22 10.95 -7.22 -16.09
C GLY A 22 10.02 -6.04 -16.33
N ASN A 23 9.31 -6.09 -17.45
CA ASN A 23 8.45 -5.03 -17.95
C ASN A 23 6.98 -5.40 -17.72
N PHE A 24 6.27 -4.58 -16.97
CA PHE A 24 4.86 -4.76 -16.65
C PHE A 24 3.98 -3.63 -17.19
N THR A 25 4.42 -2.92 -18.21
CA THR A 25 3.70 -1.75 -18.76
C THR A 25 2.32 -2.10 -19.33
N SER A 26 2.12 -3.35 -19.77
CA SER A 26 0.82 -3.83 -20.27
C SER A 26 -0.07 -4.44 -19.19
N GLU A 27 0.41 -4.52 -17.95
CA GLU A 27 -0.31 -5.12 -16.83
C GLU A 27 -0.96 -4.03 -15.96
N HIS A 28 -2.07 -4.38 -15.28
CA HIS A 28 -2.83 -3.44 -14.45
C HIS A 28 -3.16 -4.00 -13.06
N PHE A 29 -2.46 -5.03 -12.61
CA PHE A 29 -2.74 -5.69 -11.34
C PHE A 29 -2.54 -4.77 -10.12
N LEU A 30 -3.24 -5.05 -9.03
CA LEU A 30 -3.11 -4.40 -7.72
C LEU A 30 -3.27 -2.87 -7.78
N ARG A 31 -4.20 -2.43 -8.64
CA ARG A 31 -4.68 -1.06 -8.74
C ARG A 31 -6.19 -1.06 -8.65
N GLY A 32 -6.76 -0.13 -7.93
CA GLY A 32 -8.20 -0.07 -7.79
C GLY A 32 -8.71 1.31 -7.48
N ARG A 33 -9.94 1.55 -7.87
CA ARG A 33 -10.68 2.77 -7.57
C ARG A 33 -12.02 2.42 -6.94
N GLN A 34 -12.36 3.08 -5.86
CA GLN A 34 -13.66 2.98 -5.21
C GLN A 34 -14.20 4.37 -4.90
N LYS A 35 -15.50 4.54 -5.10
CA LYS A 35 -16.19 5.73 -4.63
C LYS A 35 -16.52 5.54 -3.15
N THR A 36 -16.31 6.58 -2.34
CA THR A 36 -16.70 6.52 -0.93
C THR A 36 -18.22 6.44 -0.79
N ASN A 37 -18.67 5.75 0.25
CA ASN A 37 -20.09 5.73 0.61
C ASN A 37 -20.50 7.00 1.35
N ALA A 38 -21.75 7.06 1.84
CA ALA A 38 -22.27 8.22 2.56
C ALA A 38 -21.51 8.54 3.86
N GLU A 39 -20.78 7.57 4.41
CA GLU A 39 -19.94 7.72 5.61
C GLU A 39 -18.48 8.09 5.28
N GLY A 40 -18.16 8.25 4.03
CA GLY A 40 -16.80 8.55 3.57
C GLY A 40 -15.87 7.35 3.56
N LYS A 41 -16.42 6.13 3.50
CA LYS A 41 -15.64 4.89 3.49
C LYS A 41 -15.49 4.31 2.10
N ALA A 42 -14.30 3.80 1.80
CA ALA A 42 -14.02 2.95 0.66
C ALA A 42 -13.31 1.70 1.14
N SER A 43 -13.62 0.55 0.55
CA SER A 43 -13.03 -0.73 0.91
C SER A 43 -12.48 -1.43 -0.31
N PHE A 44 -11.33 -2.09 -0.14
CA PHE A 44 -10.64 -2.83 -1.19
C PHE A 44 -10.30 -4.23 -0.68
N ILE A 45 -10.35 -5.20 -1.58
CA ILE A 45 -9.83 -6.54 -1.33
C ILE A 45 -8.57 -6.69 -2.18
N SER A 46 -7.46 -7.05 -1.54
CA SER A 46 -6.18 -7.15 -2.19
C SER A 46 -5.28 -8.14 -1.44
N ILE A 47 -4.05 -8.28 -1.89
CA ILE A 47 -3.03 -9.02 -1.15
C ILE A 47 -2.23 -8.05 -0.28
N TYR A 48 -1.51 -8.59 0.68
CA TYR A 48 -0.51 -7.83 1.42
C TYR A 48 0.62 -7.48 0.44
N PRO A 49 0.99 -6.20 0.28
CA PRO A 49 2.03 -5.84 -0.68
C PRO A 49 3.36 -6.46 -0.28
N GLY A 50 4.16 -6.81 -1.27
CA GLY A 50 5.55 -7.19 -1.06
C GLY A 50 6.41 -5.97 -0.76
N TRP A 51 7.71 -6.11 -0.96
CA TRP A 51 8.65 -5.00 -0.81
C TRP A 51 9.62 -4.98 -1.99
N TYR A 52 10.21 -3.83 -2.22
CA TYR A 52 11.30 -3.68 -3.18
C TYR A 52 12.43 -2.85 -2.58
N PRO A 53 13.67 -3.01 -3.09
CA PRO A 53 14.84 -2.39 -2.47
C PRO A 53 14.71 -0.87 -2.32
N GLY A 54 15.11 -0.39 -1.15
CA GLY A 54 15.13 1.04 -0.83
C GLY A 54 13.84 1.61 -0.28
N ARG A 55 12.76 0.82 -0.20
CA ARG A 55 11.46 1.27 0.32
C ARG A 55 10.92 0.32 1.35
N ALA A 56 10.32 0.87 2.40
CA ALA A 56 9.52 0.11 3.35
C ALA A 56 8.21 -0.35 2.70
N PRO A 57 7.59 -1.44 3.19
CA PRO A 57 6.30 -1.90 2.66
C PRO A 57 5.23 -0.80 2.76
N HIS A 58 4.51 -0.56 1.67
CA HIS A 58 3.52 0.53 1.61
C HIS A 58 2.48 0.32 0.53
N ILE A 59 1.37 1.06 0.67
CA ILE A 59 0.33 1.21 -0.34
C ILE A 59 0.31 2.68 -0.75
N HIS A 60 0.33 2.96 -2.05
CA HIS A 60 0.07 4.30 -2.56
C HIS A 60 -1.42 4.58 -2.54
N ILE A 61 -1.79 5.81 -2.22
CA ILE A 61 -3.18 6.26 -2.19
C ILE A 61 -3.31 7.64 -2.81
N GLU A 62 -4.36 7.82 -3.61
CA GLU A 62 -4.76 9.12 -4.13
C GLU A 62 -6.24 9.32 -3.89
N ILE A 63 -6.62 10.49 -3.40
CA ILE A 63 -8.01 10.86 -3.16
C ILE A 63 -8.37 11.96 -4.16
N LEU A 64 -9.47 11.74 -4.88
CA LEU A 64 -9.94 12.63 -5.93
C LEU A 64 -11.35 13.11 -5.62
N ASP A 65 -11.69 14.33 -6.05
CA ASP A 65 -13.07 14.81 -5.98
C ASP A 65 -13.95 14.19 -7.09
N GLY A 66 -15.22 14.56 -7.13
CA GLY A 66 -16.16 14.04 -8.12
C GLY A 66 -15.85 14.43 -9.56
N ASN A 67 -15.00 15.43 -9.77
CA ASN A 67 -14.58 15.91 -11.08
C ASN A 67 -13.22 15.33 -11.51
N GLY A 68 -12.61 14.48 -10.70
CA GLY A 68 -11.34 13.87 -11.00
C GLY A 68 -10.12 14.70 -10.61
N ASN A 69 -10.29 15.77 -9.83
CA ASN A 69 -9.18 16.57 -9.33
C ASN A 69 -8.55 15.91 -8.11
N SER A 70 -7.24 15.85 -8.08
CA SER A 70 -6.49 15.27 -6.97
C SER A 70 -6.58 16.16 -5.73
N LEU A 71 -7.06 15.60 -4.62
CA LEU A 71 -7.12 16.28 -3.33
C LEU A 71 -5.96 15.91 -2.42
N LEU A 72 -5.45 14.68 -2.54
CA LEU A 72 -4.36 14.18 -1.72
C LEU A 72 -3.67 13.01 -2.42
N VAL A 73 -2.35 13.01 -2.40
CA VAL A 73 -1.52 11.86 -2.77
C VAL A 73 -0.68 11.51 -1.55
N SER A 74 -0.72 10.28 -1.12
CA SER A 74 0.00 9.84 0.07
C SER A 74 0.34 8.36 -0.02
N GLN A 75 0.88 7.83 1.07
CA GLN A 75 1.20 6.41 1.20
C GLN A 75 0.79 5.93 2.58
N VAL A 76 0.43 4.65 2.68
CA VAL A 76 0.10 3.99 3.93
C VAL A 76 1.20 2.98 4.25
N ALA A 77 1.85 3.16 5.40
CA ALA A 77 2.88 2.27 5.91
C ALA A 77 2.26 1.16 6.78
N PHE A 78 2.99 0.07 6.94
CA PHE A 78 2.55 -1.09 7.72
C PHE A 78 3.35 -1.23 9.02
N PRO A 79 2.74 -1.76 10.10
CA PRO A 79 3.50 -2.17 11.28
C PRO A 79 4.53 -3.24 10.89
N GLU A 80 5.79 -3.05 11.29
CA GLU A 80 6.88 -3.92 10.85
C GLU A 80 6.76 -5.35 11.36
N ASN A 81 6.23 -5.54 12.56
CA ASN A 81 5.99 -6.87 13.11
C ASN A 81 5.00 -7.69 12.27
N ILE A 82 3.99 -7.05 11.70
CA ILE A 82 3.03 -7.70 10.80
C ILE A 82 3.72 -8.06 9.48
N SER A 83 4.47 -7.13 8.90
CA SER A 83 5.23 -7.38 7.67
C SER A 83 6.22 -8.53 7.83
N ASN A 84 6.92 -8.61 8.97
CA ASN A 84 7.83 -9.70 9.26
C ASN A 84 7.10 -11.06 9.24
N THR A 85 5.93 -11.13 9.84
CA THR A 85 5.11 -12.35 9.87
C THR A 85 4.67 -12.77 8.47
N VAL A 86 4.18 -11.83 7.67
CA VAL A 86 3.72 -12.10 6.30
C VAL A 86 4.89 -12.53 5.41
N TYR A 87 6.03 -11.86 5.51
CA TYR A 87 7.17 -12.11 4.63
C TYR A 87 7.94 -13.38 4.98
N ALA A 88 7.67 -13.98 6.13
CA ALA A 88 8.17 -15.30 6.46
C ALA A 88 7.42 -16.43 5.74
N THR A 89 6.30 -16.15 5.10
CA THR A 89 5.55 -17.15 4.32
C THR A 89 6.18 -17.38 2.95
N SER A 90 5.91 -18.53 2.34
CA SER A 90 6.55 -18.97 1.09
C SER A 90 6.17 -18.13 -0.15
N ASP A 91 5.08 -17.37 -0.07
CA ASP A 91 4.62 -16.54 -1.19
C ASP A 91 5.39 -15.23 -1.35
N TYR A 92 6.20 -14.89 -0.35
CA TYR A 92 6.99 -13.66 -0.32
C TYR A 92 8.49 -13.97 -0.31
N LYS A 93 9.31 -12.97 -0.62
CA LYS A 93 10.74 -13.18 -0.80
C LYS A 93 11.59 -12.93 0.45
N GLY A 94 10.99 -12.97 1.63
CA GLY A 94 11.68 -12.80 2.90
C GLY A 94 11.74 -11.36 3.39
N ASP A 95 12.64 -11.09 4.31
CA ASP A 95 12.71 -9.83 5.04
C ASP A 95 12.92 -8.61 4.15
N PHE A 96 12.21 -7.52 4.45
CA PHE A 96 12.40 -6.24 3.78
C PHE A 96 13.74 -5.59 4.19
N ASP A 97 14.32 -4.80 3.29
CA ASP A 97 15.62 -4.16 3.50
C ASP A 97 15.54 -2.75 4.09
N THR A 98 14.37 -2.14 4.09
CA THR A 98 14.20 -0.75 4.54
C THR A 98 13.10 -0.67 5.59
N SER A 99 13.45 -0.17 6.77
CA SER A 99 12.49 0.07 7.84
C SER A 99 11.65 1.33 7.55
N ASN A 100 10.51 1.46 8.23
CA ASN A 100 9.67 2.64 8.13
C ASN A 100 10.45 3.93 8.49
N GLU A 101 11.31 3.86 9.48
CA GLU A 101 12.10 5.00 9.96
C GLU A 101 13.18 5.43 8.97
N ARG A 102 13.55 4.56 8.05
CA ARG A 102 14.58 4.83 7.02
C ARG A 102 13.98 5.14 5.65
N ASP A 103 12.67 4.99 5.49
CA ASP A 103 12.02 5.25 4.21
C ASP A 103 11.98 6.74 3.91
N GLY A 104 12.61 7.16 2.82
CA GLY A 104 12.73 8.57 2.46
C GLY A 104 11.41 9.26 2.15
N ALA A 105 10.36 8.51 1.82
CA ALA A 105 9.06 9.07 1.48
C ALA A 105 8.24 9.48 2.72
N PHE A 106 8.37 8.74 3.83
CA PHE A 106 7.52 9.02 5.00
C PHE A 106 8.21 8.94 6.36
N ARG A 107 9.52 8.80 6.42
CA ARG A 107 10.23 8.74 7.72
C ARG A 107 9.94 9.94 8.64
N ASP A 108 9.73 11.11 8.06
CA ASP A 108 9.46 12.35 8.80
C ASP A 108 7.98 12.54 9.11
N SER A 109 7.12 11.70 8.61
CA SER A 109 5.66 11.77 8.79
C SER A 109 5.03 10.42 9.12
N LEU A 110 5.82 9.49 9.65
CA LEU A 110 5.40 8.10 9.87
C LEU A 110 4.12 7.99 10.70
N ASN A 111 3.98 8.80 11.75
CA ASN A 111 2.78 8.79 12.59
C ASN A 111 1.49 9.15 11.82
N ARG A 112 1.61 9.82 10.68
CA ARG A 112 0.49 10.16 9.80
C ARG A 112 0.31 9.17 8.66
N ASN A 113 1.35 8.41 8.32
CA ASN A 113 1.34 7.46 7.21
C ASN A 113 1.04 6.02 7.64
N ILE A 114 1.40 5.65 8.86
CA ILE A 114 1.19 4.28 9.33
C ILE A 114 -0.30 3.96 9.43
N ALA A 115 -0.69 2.72 9.10
CA ALA A 115 -2.05 2.24 9.25
C ALA A 115 -2.53 2.44 10.69
N ASP A 116 -3.80 2.82 10.85
CA ASP A 116 -4.39 2.99 12.18
C ASP A 116 -4.50 1.64 12.91
N SER A 117 -4.82 0.58 12.17
CA SER A 117 -4.76 -0.79 12.67
C SER A 117 -4.56 -1.77 11.52
N VAL A 118 -3.87 -2.87 11.82
CA VAL A 118 -3.78 -4.04 10.95
C VAL A 118 -4.00 -5.25 11.84
N THR A 119 -5.11 -5.95 11.65
CA THR A 119 -5.51 -7.09 12.48
C THR A 119 -5.77 -8.31 11.62
N GLY A 120 -5.57 -9.49 12.19
CA GLY A 120 -5.78 -10.75 11.50
C GLY A 120 -4.56 -11.65 11.61
N ASN A 121 -4.46 -12.58 10.67
CA ASN A 121 -3.36 -13.56 10.63
C ASN A 121 -3.13 -14.04 9.20
N THR A 122 -2.07 -14.83 8.98
CA THR A 122 -1.70 -15.29 7.64
C THR A 122 -2.63 -16.38 7.08
N THR A 123 -3.47 -16.97 7.93
CA THR A 123 -4.45 -17.98 7.50
C THR A 123 -5.76 -17.35 7.01
N ASP A 124 -6.30 -16.41 7.79
CA ASP A 124 -7.60 -15.79 7.54
C ASP A 124 -7.51 -14.45 6.80
N GLY A 125 -6.30 -13.91 6.69
CA GLY A 125 -6.05 -12.60 6.10
C GLY A 125 -6.02 -11.48 7.13
N TYR A 126 -5.76 -10.27 6.66
CA TYR A 126 -5.64 -9.09 7.49
C TYR A 126 -6.67 -8.03 7.10
N VAL A 127 -7.06 -7.23 8.07
CA VAL A 127 -7.88 -6.03 7.85
C VAL A 127 -7.03 -4.82 8.23
N LEU A 128 -6.80 -3.93 7.27
CA LEU A 128 -6.12 -2.66 7.48
C LEU A 128 -7.16 -1.54 7.54
N ASN A 129 -7.05 -0.70 8.55
CA ASN A 129 -7.87 0.50 8.67
C ASN A 129 -6.98 1.74 8.66
N LYS A 130 -7.42 2.76 7.94
CA LYS A 130 -6.75 4.05 7.89
C LYS A 130 -7.78 5.16 7.72
N VAL A 131 -7.76 6.12 8.61
CA VAL A 131 -8.55 7.36 8.48
C VAL A 131 -7.65 8.43 7.88
N ILE A 132 -8.11 9.04 6.81
CA ILE A 132 -7.37 10.11 6.11
C ILE A 132 -8.25 11.35 6.10
N LYS A 133 -7.70 12.45 6.58
CA LYS A 133 -8.39 13.75 6.57
C LYS A 133 -8.01 14.49 5.30
N VAL A 134 -8.99 14.95 4.58
CA VAL A 134 -8.81 15.64 3.31
C VAL A 134 -9.45 17.03 3.43
N ALA A 135 -8.69 18.06 3.05
CA ALA A 135 -9.21 19.42 2.94
C ALA A 135 -9.96 19.56 1.60
N GLY A 136 -11.18 20.07 1.64
CA GLY A 136 -11.92 20.27 0.38
C GLY A 136 -13.38 20.53 0.54
#